data_289fa0f909c514ece645149806f9e1db
#
_entry.id   289fa0f909c514ece645149806f9e1db
#
_cell.length_a   1.000
_cell.length_b   1.000
_cell.length_c   1.000
_cell.angle_alpha   90.00
_cell.angle_beta   90.00
_cell.angle_gamma   90.00
#
_symmetry.space_group_name_H-M   'P 1'
#
loop_
_entity.id
_entity.type
_entity.pdbx_description
1 polymer ?
#
loop_
_entity_poly.entity_id
_entity_poly.type
_entity_poly.pdbx_seq_one_letter_code
_entity_poly.pdbx_strand_id
1 'polypeptide(L)'
;YNILSQGHRPAMLSTMNTTLDGKTFFKSALTTPESIDLFDMMHQAVQNDRTHLIMEVSSQAYLVKRVYGLTFDVGVFLNISPDHIGPIEHPSFEDYFYHKRLLMENSRAVIVNSDMDHFSVLKEQVADQDHDFYGSQSNNQIENSKAFSFSASGKLAGDYDIQLIGHFNQENAVAAGLACLCLGANLEEIKKGIAATRVPGRMEVLTQKNGAKVFIDYAHNGDSLKKLINVVETHQTGKIALVLGSTGNKGESRRKDFGLLLNQHPEIQ
;
A
#
# COMPACT_ATOMS: atom_id res chain seq x y z
N TYR A 1 -5.83 8.24 -3.70
CA TYR A 1 -6.45 8.87 -4.87
C TYR A 1 -7.95 9.07 -4.62
N ASN A 2 -8.71 8.01 -4.36
CA ASN A 2 -10.17 8.06 -4.22
C ASN A 2 -10.65 9.00 -3.09
N ILE A 3 -9.92 9.12 -2.01
CA ILE A 3 -10.22 10.07 -0.92
C ILE A 3 -10.08 11.50 -1.42
N LEU A 4 -8.94 11.86 -1.97
CA LEU A 4 -8.69 13.21 -2.48
C LEU A 4 -9.61 13.57 -3.65
N SER A 5 -10.10 12.58 -4.42
CA SER A 5 -11.06 12.82 -5.49
C SER A 5 -12.44 13.27 -5.01
N GLN A 6 -12.75 13.20 -3.70
CA GLN A 6 -14.02 13.67 -3.15
C GLN A 6 -14.11 15.20 -3.07
N GLY A 7 -12.98 15.88 -2.85
CA GLY A 7 -12.96 17.35 -2.70
C GLY A 7 -11.84 18.04 -3.49
N HIS A 8 -10.92 17.28 -4.07
CA HIS A 8 -9.73 17.77 -4.76
C HIS A 8 -9.61 17.18 -6.18
N ARG A 9 -8.59 17.58 -6.91
CA ARG A 9 -8.29 17.10 -8.26
C ARG A 9 -6.93 16.41 -8.29
N PRO A 10 -6.83 15.16 -7.79
CA PRO A 10 -5.57 14.45 -7.77
C PRO A 10 -5.14 13.92 -9.14
N ALA A 11 -3.83 13.82 -9.35
CA ALA A 11 -3.16 12.93 -10.28
C ALA A 11 -2.61 11.73 -9.52
N MET A 12 -2.30 10.64 -10.22
CA MET A 12 -1.76 9.42 -9.60
C MET A 12 -0.71 8.76 -10.49
N LEU A 13 0.41 8.36 -9.89
CA LEU A 13 1.44 7.50 -10.46
C LEU A 13 1.57 6.26 -9.57
N SER A 14 1.16 5.10 -10.06
CA SER A 14 1.22 3.85 -9.29
C SER A 14 1.63 2.66 -10.16
N THR A 15 1.96 1.55 -9.53
CA THR A 15 2.29 0.30 -10.24
C THR A 15 1.18 -0.17 -11.17
N MET A 16 -0.07 0.03 -10.77
CA MET A 16 -1.23 -0.46 -11.51
C MET A 16 -1.70 0.51 -12.59
N ASN A 17 -1.83 1.79 -12.24
CA ASN A 17 -2.40 2.80 -13.12
C ASN A 17 -1.76 4.16 -12.90
N THR A 18 -1.67 4.92 -13.98
CA THR A 18 -1.33 6.34 -13.98
C THR A 18 -2.51 7.14 -14.50
N THR A 19 -2.78 8.30 -13.89
CA THR A 19 -3.69 9.31 -14.44
C THR A 19 -3.14 10.71 -14.16
N LEU A 20 -3.07 11.52 -15.20
CA LEU A 20 -2.54 12.90 -15.14
C LEU A 20 -3.65 13.95 -15.32
N ASP A 21 -4.85 13.51 -15.72
CA ASP A 21 -6.03 14.37 -15.96
C ASP A 21 -7.23 13.99 -15.10
N GLY A 22 -7.11 12.88 -14.32
CA GLY A 22 -8.18 12.31 -13.49
C GLY A 22 -9.31 11.64 -14.28
N LYS A 23 -9.16 11.48 -15.60
CA LYS A 23 -10.17 10.90 -16.51
C LYS A 23 -9.61 9.71 -17.27
N THR A 24 -8.43 9.86 -17.84
CA THR A 24 -7.74 8.83 -18.61
C THR A 24 -6.82 8.04 -17.68
N PHE A 25 -6.98 6.72 -17.65
CA PHE A 25 -6.14 5.81 -16.89
C PHE A 25 -5.35 4.94 -17.83
N PHE A 26 -4.06 4.83 -17.63
CA PHE A 26 -3.17 3.98 -18.42
C PHE A 26 -2.19 3.22 -17.54
N LYS A 27 -1.69 2.11 -18.06
CA LYS A 27 -0.76 1.25 -17.34
C LYS A 27 0.60 1.91 -17.21
N SER A 28 1.17 1.92 -16.02
CA SER A 28 2.52 2.40 -15.78
C SER A 28 3.57 1.43 -16.31
N ALA A 29 4.63 1.96 -16.89
CA ALA A 29 5.80 1.17 -17.28
C ALA A 29 6.66 0.78 -16.06
N LEU A 30 6.78 1.70 -15.10
CA LEU A 30 7.52 1.54 -13.85
C LEU A 30 6.66 2.03 -12.68
N THR A 31 6.86 1.45 -11.49
CA THR A 31 6.23 1.93 -10.24
C THR A 31 6.55 3.40 -9.99
N THR A 32 7.82 3.77 -10.10
CA THR A 32 8.29 5.15 -10.09
C THR A 32 8.96 5.42 -11.44
N PRO A 33 8.46 6.34 -12.25
CA PRO A 33 9.05 6.68 -13.55
C PRO A 33 10.51 7.13 -13.45
N GLU A 34 11.25 7.07 -14.57
CA GLU A 34 12.57 7.69 -14.67
C GLU A 34 12.46 9.22 -14.48
N SER A 35 13.54 9.87 -14.01
CA SER A 35 13.48 11.27 -13.57
C SER A 35 12.88 12.21 -14.62
N ILE A 36 13.31 12.11 -15.88
CA ILE A 36 12.81 12.99 -16.95
C ILE A 36 11.32 12.77 -17.19
N ASP A 37 10.89 11.51 -17.28
CA ASP A 37 9.49 11.16 -17.47
C ASP A 37 8.65 11.59 -16.27
N LEU A 38 9.16 11.43 -15.04
CA LEU A 38 8.48 11.84 -13.81
C LEU A 38 8.20 13.35 -13.81
N PHE A 39 9.22 14.18 -14.10
CA PHE A 39 9.03 15.63 -14.14
C PHE A 39 8.11 16.07 -15.29
N ASP A 40 8.16 15.40 -16.44
CA ASP A 40 7.24 15.65 -17.55
C ASP A 40 5.79 15.29 -17.15
N MET A 41 5.57 14.13 -16.52
CA MET A 41 4.25 13.73 -16.00
C MET A 41 3.73 14.71 -14.93
N MET A 42 4.59 15.22 -14.04
CA MET A 42 4.23 16.25 -13.07
C MET A 42 3.81 17.54 -13.78
N HIS A 43 4.55 17.96 -14.81
CA HIS A 43 4.20 19.12 -15.62
C HIS A 43 2.84 18.93 -16.31
N GLN A 44 2.60 17.77 -16.93
CA GLN A 44 1.30 17.45 -17.54
C GLN A 44 0.15 17.48 -16.52
N ALA A 45 0.37 16.95 -15.30
CA ALA A 45 -0.64 17.02 -14.24
C ALA A 45 -0.98 18.47 -13.86
N VAL A 46 0.03 19.35 -13.77
CA VAL A 46 -0.20 20.80 -13.55
C VAL A 46 -0.97 21.43 -14.70
N GLN A 47 -0.63 21.11 -15.96
CA GLN A 47 -1.37 21.61 -17.14
C GLN A 47 -2.83 21.13 -17.18
N ASN A 48 -3.12 20.00 -16.55
CA ASN A 48 -4.48 19.46 -16.37
C ASN A 48 -5.17 19.96 -15.10
N ASP A 49 -4.68 21.04 -14.47
CA ASP A 49 -5.23 21.62 -13.23
C ASP A 49 -5.30 20.62 -12.07
N ARG A 50 -4.40 19.67 -11.97
CA ARG A 50 -4.33 18.77 -10.81
C ARG A 50 -3.77 19.52 -9.61
N THR A 51 -4.36 19.30 -8.45
CA THR A 51 -4.00 19.98 -7.20
C THR A 51 -3.08 19.14 -6.32
N HIS A 52 -3.08 17.83 -6.51
CA HIS A 52 -2.30 16.85 -5.74
C HIS A 52 -1.73 15.80 -6.67
N LEU A 53 -0.57 15.28 -6.33
CA LEU A 53 0.01 14.10 -6.95
C LEU A 53 0.21 13.02 -5.89
N ILE A 54 -0.37 11.86 -6.11
CA ILE A 54 -0.13 10.66 -5.31
C ILE A 54 0.80 9.76 -6.12
N MET A 55 1.91 9.31 -5.52
CA MET A 55 2.82 8.41 -6.21
C MET A 55 3.36 7.32 -5.30
N GLU A 56 3.57 6.15 -5.88
CA GLU A 56 4.35 5.10 -5.26
C GLU A 56 5.84 5.36 -5.51
N VAL A 57 6.64 5.37 -4.42
CA VAL A 57 8.08 5.57 -4.50
C VAL A 57 8.78 4.28 -4.08
N SER A 58 9.40 3.59 -5.04
CA SER A 58 10.17 2.38 -4.78
C SER A 58 11.53 2.69 -4.12
N SER A 59 12.08 1.74 -3.38
CA SER A 59 13.46 1.85 -2.87
C SER A 59 14.46 2.08 -3.98
N GLN A 60 14.25 1.44 -5.13
CA GLN A 60 15.07 1.61 -6.32
C GLN A 60 15.03 3.04 -6.86
N ALA A 61 13.91 3.75 -6.70
CA ALA A 61 13.82 5.15 -7.11
C ALA A 61 14.80 6.05 -6.35
N TYR A 62 15.08 5.73 -5.10
CA TYR A 62 16.13 6.39 -4.32
C TYR A 62 17.54 5.93 -4.73
N LEU A 63 17.73 4.62 -4.90
CA LEU A 63 19.01 4.04 -5.31
C LEU A 63 19.51 4.66 -6.63
N VAL A 64 18.64 4.78 -7.64
CA VAL A 64 18.98 5.33 -8.96
C VAL A 64 18.58 6.80 -9.13
N LYS A 65 18.24 7.50 -8.03
CA LYS A 65 17.97 8.94 -7.98
C LYS A 65 16.81 9.45 -8.85
N ARG A 66 15.77 8.63 -9.09
CA ARG A 66 14.59 9.04 -9.89
C ARG A 66 13.82 10.20 -9.28
N VAL A 67 13.81 10.31 -7.95
CA VAL A 67 13.12 11.36 -7.19
C VAL A 67 14.07 12.44 -6.66
N TYR A 68 15.29 12.53 -7.20
CA TYR A 68 16.24 13.53 -6.77
C TYR A 68 15.73 14.95 -7.04
N GLY A 69 15.82 15.81 -6.02
CA GLY A 69 15.34 17.19 -6.09
C GLY A 69 13.84 17.37 -5.75
N LEU A 70 13.10 16.29 -5.50
CA LEU A 70 11.74 16.37 -4.99
C LEU A 70 11.73 16.38 -3.46
N THR A 71 10.75 17.05 -2.88
CA THR A 71 10.37 16.95 -1.48
C THR A 71 8.87 16.68 -1.42
N PHE A 72 8.46 15.64 -0.72
CA PHE A 72 7.05 15.29 -0.57
C PHE A 72 6.41 16.06 0.59
N ASP A 73 5.15 16.45 0.43
CA ASP A 73 4.41 17.05 1.54
C ASP A 73 4.09 16.00 2.61
N VAL A 74 3.74 14.77 2.19
CA VAL A 74 3.48 13.65 3.08
C VAL A 74 4.15 12.38 2.55
N GLY A 75 4.98 11.74 3.38
CA GLY A 75 5.52 10.40 3.15
C GLY A 75 4.79 9.37 3.98
N VAL A 76 4.44 8.23 3.38
CA VAL A 76 3.73 7.14 4.07
C VAL A 76 4.57 5.87 4.05
N PHE A 77 4.87 5.32 5.21
CA PHE A 77 5.60 4.06 5.35
C PHE A 77 4.69 2.98 5.96
N LEU A 78 4.27 2.02 5.12
CA LEU A 78 3.28 1.02 5.51
C LEU A 78 3.90 -0.17 6.23
N ASN A 79 4.91 -0.78 5.62
CA ASN A 79 5.62 -1.95 6.15
C ASN A 79 6.92 -2.20 5.37
N ILE A 80 7.72 -3.12 5.91
CA ILE A 80 8.88 -3.67 5.24
C ILE A 80 9.05 -5.14 5.61
N SER A 81 9.43 -5.95 4.65
CA SER A 81 9.85 -7.33 4.82
C SER A 81 10.99 -7.62 3.85
N PRO A 82 11.83 -8.64 4.09
CA PRO A 82 12.89 -9.01 3.16
C PRO A 82 12.35 -9.28 1.76
N ASP A 83 12.67 -8.40 0.83
CA ASP A 83 12.32 -8.47 -0.57
C ASP A 83 13.32 -7.63 -1.39
N HIS A 84 13.29 -7.72 -2.72
CA HIS A 84 14.16 -6.94 -3.59
C HIS A 84 15.66 -7.10 -3.30
N ILE A 85 16.08 -8.26 -2.79
CA ILE A 85 17.50 -8.58 -2.54
C ILE A 85 17.99 -9.46 -3.69
N GLY A 86 19.01 -8.98 -4.39
CA GLY A 86 19.56 -9.68 -5.53
C GLY A 86 20.60 -8.88 -6.31
N PRO A 87 21.27 -9.50 -7.30
CA PRO A 87 22.38 -8.87 -8.02
C PRO A 87 22.04 -7.60 -8.80
N ILE A 88 20.77 -7.44 -9.17
CA ILE A 88 20.26 -6.29 -9.96
C ILE A 88 19.33 -5.38 -9.15
N GLU A 89 19.16 -5.67 -7.87
CA GLU A 89 18.32 -4.91 -6.96
C GLU A 89 19.18 -4.40 -5.79
N HIS A 90 18.85 -4.74 -4.55
CA HIS A 90 19.64 -4.36 -3.39
C HIS A 90 20.58 -5.51 -2.98
N PRO A 91 21.84 -5.22 -2.61
CA PRO A 91 22.78 -6.27 -2.20
C PRO A 91 22.43 -6.92 -0.86
N SER A 92 21.68 -6.23 0.00
CA SER A 92 21.24 -6.72 1.31
C SER A 92 19.93 -6.11 1.73
N PHE A 93 19.33 -6.66 2.81
CA PHE A 93 18.13 -6.08 3.43
C PHE A 93 18.40 -4.70 4.03
N GLU A 94 19.56 -4.49 4.62
CA GLU A 94 19.97 -3.20 5.21
C GLU A 94 20.03 -2.12 4.14
N ASP A 95 20.60 -2.42 2.96
CA ASP A 95 20.62 -1.51 1.82
C ASP A 95 19.21 -1.22 1.29
N TYR A 96 18.39 -2.25 1.15
CA TYR A 96 16.98 -2.10 0.78
C TYR A 96 16.22 -1.22 1.78
N PHE A 97 16.34 -1.49 3.06
CA PHE A 97 15.69 -0.71 4.12
C PHE A 97 16.21 0.73 4.16
N TYR A 98 17.54 0.92 4.05
CA TYR A 98 18.15 2.24 3.97
C TYR A 98 17.52 3.08 2.87
N HIS A 99 17.48 2.59 1.64
CA HIS A 99 16.90 3.33 0.51
C HIS A 99 15.39 3.56 0.66
N LYS A 100 14.65 2.61 1.24
CA LYS A 100 13.22 2.76 1.42
C LYS A 100 12.88 3.84 2.47
N ARG A 101 13.64 3.94 3.54
CA ARG A 101 13.42 4.95 4.60
C ARG A 101 13.87 6.37 4.24
N LEU A 102 14.61 6.57 3.14
CA LEU A 102 14.91 7.90 2.63
C LEU A 102 13.65 8.71 2.29
N LEU A 103 12.52 8.05 2.05
CA LEU A 103 11.23 8.73 1.90
C LEU A 103 10.89 9.58 3.13
N MET A 104 11.23 9.12 4.33
CA MET A 104 10.96 9.87 5.57
C MET A 104 11.76 11.16 5.62
N GLU A 105 13.06 11.10 5.27
CA GLU A 105 13.93 12.28 5.19
C GLU A 105 13.49 13.26 4.10
N ASN A 106 12.88 12.74 3.04
CA ASN A 106 12.46 13.51 1.86
C ASN A 106 11.00 13.99 1.95
N SER A 107 10.39 13.95 3.13
CA SER A 107 9.00 14.33 3.37
C SER A 107 8.90 15.37 4.49
N ARG A 108 7.94 16.31 4.37
CA ARG A 108 7.66 17.33 5.40
C ARG A 108 6.91 16.75 6.59
N ALA A 109 5.90 15.94 6.31
CA ALA A 109 5.16 15.17 7.30
C ALA A 109 5.22 13.68 6.96
N VAL A 110 5.15 12.80 7.95
CA VAL A 110 5.27 11.36 7.75
C VAL A 110 4.20 10.58 8.49
N ILE A 111 3.72 9.52 7.86
CA ILE A 111 2.77 8.57 8.44
C ILE A 111 3.44 7.20 8.50
N VAL A 112 3.54 6.60 9.68
CA VAL A 112 4.28 5.34 9.87
C VAL A 112 3.43 4.32 10.61
N ASN A 113 3.44 3.08 10.14
CA ASN A 113 2.81 1.95 10.82
C ASN A 113 3.62 1.57 12.08
N SER A 114 3.00 1.61 13.25
CA SER A 114 3.64 1.24 14.52
C SER A 114 3.76 -0.28 14.72
N ASP A 115 3.04 -1.07 13.95
CA ASP A 115 3.02 -2.54 14.08
C ASP A 115 3.96 -3.23 13.09
N MET A 116 4.70 -2.46 12.30
CA MET A 116 5.67 -3.00 11.35
C MET A 116 6.97 -3.41 12.02
N ASP A 117 7.68 -4.35 11.42
CA ASP A 117 9.06 -4.67 11.79
C ASP A 117 9.94 -3.42 11.65
N HIS A 118 10.92 -3.25 12.51
CA HIS A 118 11.84 -2.10 12.54
C HIS A 118 11.17 -0.74 12.83
N PHE A 119 9.96 -0.70 13.37
CA PHE A 119 9.30 0.55 13.73
C PHE A 119 10.15 1.46 14.61
N SER A 120 10.89 0.89 15.58
CA SER A 120 11.75 1.66 16.49
C SER A 120 12.78 2.53 15.75
N VAL A 121 13.34 2.02 14.65
CA VAL A 121 14.30 2.76 13.82
C VAL A 121 13.65 3.95 13.14
N LEU A 122 12.44 3.75 12.59
CA LEU A 122 11.69 4.85 11.94
C LEU A 122 11.19 5.86 12.97
N LYS A 123 10.72 5.40 14.12
CA LYS A 123 10.27 6.28 15.22
C LYS A 123 11.37 7.23 15.68
N GLU A 124 12.59 6.72 15.81
CA GLU A 124 13.76 7.55 16.16
C GLU A 124 14.10 8.52 15.02
N GLN A 125 14.10 8.05 13.78
CA GLN A 125 14.43 8.85 12.61
C GLN A 125 13.49 10.04 12.41
N VAL A 126 12.20 9.90 12.71
CA VAL A 126 11.17 10.94 12.47
C VAL A 126 10.83 11.76 13.71
N ALA A 127 11.56 11.59 14.82
CA ALA A 127 11.23 12.21 16.11
C ALA A 127 11.11 13.74 16.05
N ASP A 128 11.92 14.38 15.21
CA ASP A 128 11.96 15.84 15.03
C ASP A 128 11.11 16.33 13.84
N GLN A 129 10.39 15.45 13.16
CA GLN A 129 9.50 15.78 12.04
C GLN A 129 8.03 15.84 12.46
N ASP A 130 7.20 16.49 11.66
CA ASP A 130 5.75 16.33 11.79
C ASP A 130 5.38 14.90 11.41
N HIS A 131 4.77 14.17 12.35
CA HIS A 131 4.51 12.76 12.16
C HIS A 131 3.21 12.29 12.83
N ASP A 132 2.60 11.27 12.23
CA ASP A 132 1.56 10.46 12.83
C ASP A 132 1.93 8.97 12.75
N PHE A 133 1.70 8.26 13.83
CA PHE A 133 1.74 6.81 13.85
C PHE A 133 0.33 6.25 13.81
N TYR A 134 0.16 5.09 13.17
CA TYR A 134 -1.06 4.29 13.24
C TYR A 134 -0.72 2.85 13.58
N GLY A 135 -1.70 2.10 14.09
CA GLY A 135 -1.52 0.73 14.58
C GLY A 135 -1.66 0.61 16.09
N SER A 136 -1.43 -0.58 16.63
CA SER A 136 -1.72 -0.93 18.02
C SER A 136 -0.94 -0.12 19.08
N GLN A 137 0.20 0.46 18.69
CA GLN A 137 1.06 1.24 19.58
C GLN A 137 0.89 2.76 19.40
N SER A 138 -0.22 3.20 18.82
CA SER A 138 -0.49 4.61 18.55
C SER A 138 -1.89 5.01 19.02
N ASN A 139 -2.24 6.30 18.87
CA ASN A 139 -3.59 6.79 19.12
C ASN A 139 -4.54 6.55 17.95
N ASN A 140 -4.00 6.33 16.74
CA ASN A 140 -4.77 6.09 15.53
C ASN A 140 -4.90 4.57 15.30
N GLN A 141 -5.86 3.93 15.92
CA GLN A 141 -6.04 2.47 15.94
C GLN A 141 -7.30 2.05 15.19
N ILE A 142 -7.32 0.79 14.78
CA ILE A 142 -8.53 0.10 14.34
C ILE A 142 -9.10 -0.60 15.56
N GLU A 143 -10.39 -0.32 15.89
CA GLU A 143 -11.05 -0.87 17.08
C GLU A 143 -11.95 -2.06 16.71
N ASN A 144 -13.00 -1.86 15.93
CA ASN A 144 -13.99 -2.87 15.61
C ASN A 144 -13.84 -3.36 14.16
N SER A 145 -12.89 -4.28 13.92
CA SER A 145 -12.63 -4.84 12.59
C SER A 145 -13.69 -5.87 12.19
N LYS A 146 -14.35 -5.66 11.05
CA LYS A 146 -15.24 -6.60 10.35
C LYS A 146 -14.82 -6.72 8.90
N ALA A 147 -15.42 -7.66 8.15
CA ALA A 147 -15.04 -7.90 6.76
C ALA A 147 -15.12 -6.65 5.87
N PHE A 148 -16.18 -5.86 6.02
CA PHE A 148 -16.48 -4.71 5.16
C PHE A 148 -16.68 -3.40 5.93
N SER A 149 -16.29 -3.35 7.19
CA SER A 149 -16.34 -2.13 8.03
C SER A 149 -15.35 -2.20 9.17
N PHE A 150 -14.98 -1.05 9.69
CA PHE A 150 -14.16 -0.91 10.90
C PHE A 150 -14.47 0.40 11.61
N SER A 151 -14.16 0.48 12.89
CA SER A 151 -14.10 1.75 13.62
C SER A 151 -12.63 2.14 13.78
N ALA A 152 -12.34 3.42 13.74
CA ALA A 152 -11.02 3.96 14.03
C ALA A 152 -11.09 4.94 15.21
N SER A 153 -9.97 5.06 15.93
CA SER A 153 -9.74 6.07 16.97
C SER A 153 -8.79 7.17 16.51
N GLY A 154 -8.48 8.09 17.41
CA GLY A 154 -7.54 9.20 17.17
C GLY A 154 -8.05 10.22 16.17
N LYS A 155 -7.19 10.67 15.26
CA LYS A 155 -7.51 11.71 14.25
C LYS A 155 -8.61 11.29 13.27
N LEU A 156 -8.81 9.99 13.09
CA LEU A 156 -9.82 9.40 12.21
C LEU A 156 -10.99 8.78 13.00
N ALA A 157 -11.25 9.24 14.24
CA ALA A 157 -12.29 8.64 15.08
C ALA A 157 -13.64 8.57 14.35
N GLY A 158 -14.22 7.37 14.29
CA GLY A 158 -15.50 7.09 13.64
C GLY A 158 -15.57 5.74 12.93
N ASP A 159 -16.74 5.49 12.32
CA ASP A 159 -17.02 4.25 11.60
C ASP A 159 -16.80 4.42 10.09
N TYR A 160 -16.28 3.37 9.47
CA TYR A 160 -15.90 3.32 8.07
C TYR A 160 -16.43 2.05 7.40
N ASP A 161 -17.00 2.20 6.21
CA ASP A 161 -17.25 1.09 5.30
C ASP A 161 -16.04 0.92 4.38
N ILE A 162 -15.69 -0.31 4.05
CA ILE A 162 -14.57 -0.66 3.16
C ILE A 162 -14.96 -1.81 2.24
N GLN A 163 -14.51 -1.78 0.99
CA GLN A 163 -14.78 -2.84 0.02
C GLN A 163 -13.68 -3.90 -0.04
N LEU A 164 -12.48 -3.56 0.42
CA LEU A 164 -11.31 -4.43 0.40
C LEU A 164 -11.25 -5.24 1.68
N ILE A 165 -11.40 -6.56 1.58
CA ILE A 165 -11.39 -7.46 2.73
C ILE A 165 -9.98 -7.60 3.30
N GLY A 166 -9.89 -7.80 4.62
CA GLY A 166 -8.66 -8.06 5.35
C GLY A 166 -8.21 -6.88 6.21
N HIS A 167 -7.74 -7.20 7.40
CA HIS A 167 -7.30 -6.21 8.38
C HIS A 167 -6.21 -5.28 7.81
N PHE A 168 -5.26 -5.83 7.06
CA PHE A 168 -4.21 -5.04 6.40
C PHE A 168 -4.75 -3.98 5.42
N ASN A 169 -5.93 -4.19 4.80
CA ASN A 169 -6.57 -3.18 3.97
C ASN A 169 -7.24 -2.09 4.81
N GLN A 170 -7.71 -2.41 6.01
CA GLN A 170 -8.19 -1.41 6.96
C GLN A 170 -7.02 -0.56 7.47
N GLU A 171 -5.86 -1.17 7.75
CA GLU A 171 -4.62 -0.46 8.08
C GLU A 171 -4.19 0.48 6.95
N ASN A 172 -4.22 0.01 5.69
CA ASN A 172 -3.95 0.83 4.52
C ASN A 172 -4.95 2.00 4.40
N ALA A 173 -6.23 1.77 4.72
CA ALA A 173 -7.25 2.82 4.71
C ALA A 173 -7.00 3.88 5.78
N VAL A 174 -6.58 3.48 6.99
CA VAL A 174 -6.19 4.41 8.07
C VAL A 174 -4.98 5.23 7.64
N ALA A 175 -3.93 4.60 7.11
CA ALA A 175 -2.75 5.30 6.59
C ALA A 175 -3.10 6.32 5.51
N ALA A 176 -3.94 5.92 4.53
CA ALA A 176 -4.41 6.80 3.47
C ALA A 176 -5.28 7.94 4.00
N GLY A 177 -6.13 7.67 4.99
CA GLY A 177 -6.96 8.66 5.66
C GLY A 177 -6.12 9.72 6.37
N LEU A 178 -5.12 9.31 7.15
CA LEU A 178 -4.19 10.22 7.84
C LEU A 178 -3.42 11.09 6.85
N ALA A 179 -2.90 10.49 5.78
CA ALA A 179 -2.19 11.23 4.74
C ALA A 179 -3.09 12.27 4.06
N CYS A 180 -4.33 11.90 3.73
CA CYS A 180 -5.29 12.82 3.12
C CYS A 180 -5.74 13.92 4.09
N LEU A 181 -5.84 13.62 5.39
CA LEU A 181 -6.13 14.62 6.43
C LEU A 181 -5.02 15.69 6.49
N CYS A 182 -3.75 15.27 6.45
CA CYS A 182 -2.60 16.20 6.35
C CYS A 182 -2.65 17.06 5.09
N LEU A 183 -3.26 16.56 4.01
CA LEU A 183 -3.42 17.27 2.73
C LEU A 183 -4.73 18.07 2.63
N GLY A 184 -5.47 18.22 3.72
CA GLY A 184 -6.65 19.09 3.81
C GLY A 184 -7.99 18.41 3.50
N ALA A 185 -8.03 17.09 3.30
CA ALA A 185 -9.29 16.36 3.21
C ALA A 185 -10.00 16.33 4.59
N ASN A 186 -11.32 16.44 4.59
CA ASN A 186 -12.12 16.29 5.81
C ASN A 186 -12.58 14.84 6.03
N LEU A 187 -13.11 14.54 7.22
CA LEU A 187 -13.52 13.19 7.60
C LEU A 187 -14.61 12.60 6.70
N GLU A 188 -15.52 13.41 6.18
CA GLU A 188 -16.57 12.95 5.26
C GLU A 188 -16.02 12.53 3.90
N GLU A 189 -15.06 13.29 3.38
CA GLU A 189 -14.32 12.95 2.16
C GLU A 189 -13.53 11.65 2.34
N ILE A 190 -12.89 11.48 3.50
CA ILE A 190 -12.14 10.28 3.85
C ILE A 190 -13.07 9.06 3.91
N LYS A 191 -14.21 9.15 4.61
CA LYS A 191 -15.20 8.08 4.68
C LYS A 191 -15.73 7.68 3.30
N LYS A 192 -16.14 8.65 2.51
CA LYS A 192 -16.65 8.41 1.14
C LYS A 192 -15.60 7.79 0.24
N GLY A 193 -14.38 8.30 0.30
CA GLY A 193 -13.27 7.79 -0.51
C GLY A 193 -12.87 6.36 -0.17
N ILE A 194 -12.81 6.01 1.13
CA ILE A 194 -12.54 4.64 1.58
C ILE A 194 -13.67 3.71 1.12
N ALA A 195 -14.94 4.07 1.35
CA ALA A 195 -16.09 3.26 0.96
C ALA A 195 -16.18 3.03 -0.56
N ALA A 196 -15.74 3.99 -1.37
CA ALA A 196 -15.73 3.89 -2.83
C ALA A 196 -14.53 3.13 -3.39
N THR A 197 -13.50 2.87 -2.57
CA THR A 197 -12.23 2.32 -3.06
C THR A 197 -12.36 0.85 -3.44
N ARG A 198 -11.99 0.53 -4.68
CA ARG A 198 -11.77 -0.82 -5.20
C ARG A 198 -10.45 -0.82 -5.95
N VAL A 199 -9.68 -1.89 -5.77
CA VAL A 199 -8.39 -2.05 -6.45
C VAL A 199 -8.41 -3.41 -7.14
N PRO A 200 -8.47 -3.46 -8.48
CA PRO A 200 -8.45 -4.72 -9.22
C PRO A 200 -7.24 -5.57 -8.82
N GLY A 201 -7.46 -6.87 -8.61
CA GLY A 201 -6.41 -7.79 -8.20
C GLY A 201 -5.86 -7.59 -6.78
N ARG A 202 -6.55 -6.84 -5.91
CA ARG A 202 -6.23 -6.69 -4.48
C ARG A 202 -7.42 -7.14 -3.65
N MET A 203 -7.37 -8.37 -3.13
CA MET A 203 -8.48 -8.98 -2.38
C MET A 203 -9.85 -8.82 -3.08
N GLU A 204 -9.86 -8.88 -4.40
CA GLU A 204 -11.07 -8.83 -5.19
C GLU A 204 -11.84 -10.15 -5.02
N VAL A 205 -13.12 -10.08 -4.64
CA VAL A 205 -13.93 -11.25 -4.35
C VAL A 205 -15.03 -11.38 -5.40
N LEU A 206 -15.01 -12.48 -6.12
CA LEU A 206 -16.05 -12.83 -7.07
C LEU A 206 -16.85 -14.04 -6.53
N THR A 207 -18.18 -13.98 -6.60
CA THR A 207 -19.03 -15.11 -6.21
C THR A 207 -19.55 -15.79 -7.47
N GLN A 208 -19.29 -17.09 -7.58
CA GLN A 208 -19.76 -17.90 -8.69
C GLN A 208 -21.23 -18.33 -8.49
N LYS A 209 -21.87 -18.80 -9.57
CA LYS A 209 -23.29 -19.24 -9.53
C LYS A 209 -23.55 -20.39 -8.55
N ASN A 210 -22.54 -21.21 -8.28
CA ASN A 210 -22.61 -22.33 -7.32
C ASN A 210 -22.30 -21.93 -5.88
N GLY A 211 -22.12 -20.63 -5.61
CA GLY A 211 -21.77 -20.08 -4.30
C GLY A 211 -20.27 -20.08 -3.97
N ALA A 212 -19.42 -20.67 -4.83
CA ALA A 212 -17.98 -20.62 -4.61
C ALA A 212 -17.45 -19.18 -4.73
N LYS A 213 -16.51 -18.84 -3.86
CA LYS A 213 -15.84 -17.54 -3.89
C LYS A 213 -14.47 -17.67 -4.56
N VAL A 214 -14.15 -16.72 -5.43
CA VAL A 214 -12.84 -16.58 -6.03
C VAL A 214 -12.21 -15.31 -5.46
N PHE A 215 -11.07 -15.46 -4.82
CA PHE A 215 -10.28 -14.35 -4.28
C PHE A 215 -9.13 -14.08 -5.26
N ILE A 216 -9.03 -12.86 -5.75
CA ILE A 216 -7.98 -12.43 -6.66
C ILE A 216 -7.09 -11.45 -5.93
N ASP A 217 -5.82 -11.80 -5.77
CA ASP A 217 -4.84 -10.96 -5.08
C ASP A 217 -3.48 -10.96 -5.79
N TYR A 218 -2.69 -9.95 -5.52
CA TYR A 218 -1.33 -9.79 -6.06
C TYR A 218 -0.26 -10.34 -5.12
N ALA A 219 -0.62 -11.16 -4.14
CA ALA A 219 0.33 -11.78 -3.22
C ALA A 219 1.44 -12.50 -4.01
N HIS A 220 2.70 -12.11 -3.76
CA HIS A 220 3.85 -12.61 -4.54
C HIS A 220 5.09 -12.89 -3.68
N ASN A 221 4.98 -12.83 -2.35
CA ASN A 221 5.99 -13.24 -1.38
C ASN A 221 5.33 -13.97 -0.20
N GLY A 222 6.14 -14.59 0.66
CA GLY A 222 5.64 -15.43 1.76
C GLY A 222 4.73 -14.69 2.73
N ASP A 223 5.07 -13.45 3.10
CA ASP A 223 4.27 -12.64 4.03
C ASP A 223 2.90 -12.28 3.44
N SER A 224 2.86 -11.81 2.20
CA SER A 224 1.60 -11.47 1.53
C SER A 224 0.71 -12.71 1.30
N LEU A 225 1.31 -13.86 0.94
CA LEU A 225 0.56 -15.10 0.79
C LEU A 225 -0.02 -15.58 2.12
N LYS A 226 0.74 -15.51 3.21
CA LYS A 226 0.24 -15.83 4.56
C LYS A 226 -0.95 -14.97 4.95
N LYS A 227 -0.88 -13.67 4.72
CA LYS A 227 -2.01 -12.74 4.99
C LYS A 227 -3.23 -13.08 4.15
N LEU A 228 -3.04 -13.41 2.85
CA LEU A 228 -4.12 -13.85 1.97
C LEU A 228 -4.78 -15.13 2.49
N ILE A 229 -4.01 -16.18 2.81
CA ILE A 229 -4.52 -17.46 3.33
C ILE A 229 -5.36 -17.21 4.59
N ASN A 230 -4.85 -16.48 5.56
CA ASN A 230 -5.56 -16.16 6.80
C ASN A 230 -6.91 -15.48 6.53
N VAL A 231 -6.97 -14.55 5.59
CA VAL A 231 -8.25 -13.91 5.22
C VAL A 231 -9.20 -14.89 4.56
N VAL A 232 -8.72 -15.71 3.61
CA VAL A 232 -9.55 -16.71 2.92
C VAL A 232 -10.12 -17.73 3.91
N GLU A 233 -9.32 -18.24 4.84
CA GLU A 233 -9.74 -19.19 5.88
C GLU A 233 -10.84 -18.63 6.78
N THR A 234 -10.80 -17.35 7.10
CA THR A 234 -11.84 -16.71 7.91
C THR A 234 -13.16 -16.48 7.18
N HIS A 235 -13.14 -16.50 5.83
CA HIS A 235 -14.30 -16.16 4.99
C HIS A 235 -14.91 -17.34 4.21
N GLN A 236 -14.38 -18.56 4.41
CA GLN A 236 -14.83 -19.73 3.71
C GLN A 236 -15.08 -20.92 4.65
N THR A 237 -15.95 -21.85 4.23
CA THR A 237 -16.30 -23.07 4.98
C THR A 237 -16.02 -24.36 4.19
N GLY A 238 -15.52 -24.24 2.97
CA GLY A 238 -15.28 -25.36 2.06
C GLY A 238 -13.79 -25.63 1.81
N LYS A 239 -13.49 -26.36 0.76
CA LYS A 239 -12.12 -26.60 0.30
C LYS A 239 -11.53 -25.35 -0.31
N ILE A 240 -10.23 -25.13 -0.08
CA ILE A 240 -9.47 -24.06 -0.70
C ILE A 240 -8.63 -24.67 -1.83
N ALA A 241 -8.73 -24.08 -3.02
CA ALA A 241 -7.81 -24.34 -4.13
C ALA A 241 -6.98 -23.07 -4.38
N LEU A 242 -5.66 -23.19 -4.35
CA LEU A 242 -4.75 -22.08 -4.57
C LEU A 242 -4.08 -22.19 -5.95
N VAL A 243 -4.21 -21.13 -6.75
CA VAL A 243 -3.45 -20.97 -7.99
C VAL A 243 -2.36 -19.94 -7.76
N LEU A 244 -1.11 -20.36 -7.75
CA LEU A 244 0.04 -19.53 -7.42
C LEU A 244 1.07 -19.56 -8.54
N GLY A 245 1.61 -18.39 -8.89
CA GLY A 245 2.73 -18.24 -9.81
C GLY A 245 3.94 -17.58 -9.15
N SER A 246 5.14 -17.90 -9.64
CA SER A 246 6.37 -17.24 -9.25
C SER A 246 7.14 -16.78 -10.48
N THR A 247 7.63 -15.54 -10.46
CA THR A 247 8.43 -14.98 -11.54
C THR A 247 9.78 -15.67 -11.68
N GLY A 248 10.28 -15.85 -12.92
CA GLY A 248 11.46 -16.66 -13.22
C GLY A 248 12.76 -16.17 -12.57
N ASN A 249 13.15 -14.93 -12.82
CA ASN A 249 14.48 -14.40 -12.49
C ASN A 249 14.54 -13.51 -11.26
N LYS A 250 13.46 -13.38 -10.51
CA LYS A 250 13.40 -12.57 -9.28
C LYS A 250 12.89 -13.42 -8.13
N GLY A 251 13.57 -13.28 -6.98
CA GLY A 251 13.09 -13.85 -5.74
C GLY A 251 13.08 -15.39 -5.70
N GLU A 252 14.21 -16.05 -5.94
CA GLU A 252 14.32 -17.51 -5.73
C GLU A 252 13.95 -17.90 -4.28
N SER A 253 14.28 -17.06 -3.30
CA SER A 253 13.87 -17.23 -1.91
C SER A 253 12.35 -17.34 -1.76
N ARG A 254 11.57 -16.60 -2.55
CA ARG A 254 10.09 -16.61 -2.51
C ARG A 254 9.50 -18.00 -2.76
N ARG A 255 10.11 -18.79 -3.66
CA ARG A 255 9.65 -20.16 -3.95
C ARG A 255 9.80 -21.08 -2.75
N LYS A 256 10.91 -20.93 -2.03
CA LYS A 256 11.15 -21.66 -0.79
C LYS A 256 10.15 -21.27 0.28
N ASP A 257 9.90 -19.97 0.43
CA ASP A 257 8.95 -19.43 1.41
C ASP A 257 7.52 -19.93 1.12
N PHE A 258 7.11 -19.96 -0.16
CA PHE A 258 5.82 -20.53 -0.57
C PHE A 258 5.72 -22.03 -0.21
N GLY A 259 6.76 -22.81 -0.51
CA GLY A 259 6.78 -24.23 -0.15
C GLY A 259 6.69 -24.46 1.35
N LEU A 260 7.44 -23.70 2.14
CA LEU A 260 7.40 -23.79 3.61
C LEU A 260 6.04 -23.40 4.17
N LEU A 261 5.43 -22.35 3.65
CA LEU A 261 4.10 -21.88 4.07
C LEU A 261 3.03 -22.92 3.73
N LEU A 262 2.98 -23.40 2.48
CA LEU A 262 1.98 -24.38 2.04
C LEU A 262 2.10 -25.72 2.77
N ASN A 263 3.28 -26.11 3.20
CA ASN A 263 3.46 -27.29 4.05
C ASN A 263 2.79 -27.14 5.44
N GLN A 264 2.51 -25.92 5.88
CA GLN A 264 1.78 -25.65 7.12
C GLN A 264 0.24 -25.65 6.91
N HIS A 265 -0.23 -25.67 5.67
CA HIS A 265 -1.63 -25.65 5.27
C HIS A 265 -1.97 -26.84 4.34
N PRO A 266 -1.92 -28.09 4.87
CA PRO A 266 -2.14 -29.29 4.06
C PRO A 266 -3.58 -29.41 3.50
N GLU A 267 -4.52 -28.64 4.01
CA GLU A 267 -5.91 -28.54 3.53
C GLU A 267 -6.04 -27.76 2.24
N ILE A 268 -5.03 -26.95 1.83
CA ILE A 268 -5.02 -26.21 0.57
C ILE A 268 -4.55 -27.11 -0.57
N GLN A 269 -5.31 -27.12 -1.65
CA GLN A 269 -5.04 -27.91 -2.87
C GLN A 269 -4.47 -27.03 -3.98
#